data_06f2157697680bdd8f8e76780a48e0ee
#
_entry.id   06f2157697680bdd8f8e76780a48e0ee
#
_cell.length_a   1.000
_cell.length_b   1.000
_cell.length_c   1.000
_cell.angle_alpha   90.00
_cell.angle_beta   90.00
_cell.angle_gamma   90.00
#
_symmetry.space_group_name_H-M   'P 1'
#
loop_
_entity.id
_entity.type
_entity.pdbx_description
1 polymer ?
#
loop_
_entity_poly.entity_id
_entity_poly.type
_entity_poly.pdbx_seq_one_letter_code
_entity_poly.pdbx_strand_id
1 'polypeptide(L)'
;MKALITGASSGIGRDMARNLSKRGYDLILVARDENRLQELKKELEIYKVNIEIIAMDLAIEENCKELHKKVKDIDFLINNAGFGDCGDFTKTDLDKEIAMIHTNIIAYHILTKLYLIDMKKVNRGKILNVASIAGFMPGPLMSTYYATKSYVVRLSESIREELRKENSKVQISILCPGPVDTNFNKVANVKFHMREANSQKVADYAIKQVQKGKFYIIPGIDVKFAKIGAKISPASIVSKITYKIQKRKLQRK
;
A
#
# COMPACT_ATOMS: atom_id res chain seq x y z
N MET A 1 -12.27 9.99 15.37
CA MET A 1 -12.19 9.06 14.22
C MET A 1 -10.99 8.15 14.43
N LYS A 2 -11.11 6.86 14.05
CA LYS A 2 -10.10 5.85 14.30
C LYS A 2 -9.56 5.29 12.97
N ALA A 3 -8.23 5.30 12.80
CA ALA A 3 -7.57 4.78 11.62
C ALA A 3 -6.64 3.60 11.94
N LEU A 4 -6.75 2.51 11.16
CA LEU A 4 -5.82 1.39 11.21
C LEU A 4 -4.86 1.47 10.04
N ILE A 5 -3.55 1.42 10.31
CA ILE A 5 -2.49 1.55 9.31
C ILE A 5 -1.57 0.34 9.39
N THR A 6 -1.53 -0.45 8.33
CA THR A 6 -0.58 -1.56 8.22
C THR A 6 0.75 -1.10 7.62
N GLY A 7 1.87 -1.71 8.03
CA GLY A 7 3.21 -1.26 7.61
C GLY A 7 3.56 0.13 8.13
N ALA A 8 3.10 0.48 9.34
CA ALA A 8 3.23 1.83 9.92
C ALA A 8 4.65 2.15 10.42
N SER A 9 5.56 1.18 10.54
CA SER A 9 6.90 1.38 11.10
C SER A 9 7.86 2.17 10.20
N SER A 10 7.55 2.40 8.93
CA SER A 10 8.44 3.12 8.01
C SER A 10 7.72 3.71 6.79
N GLY A 11 8.44 4.56 6.05
CA GLY A 11 8.03 5.08 4.74
C GLY A 11 6.64 5.71 4.72
N ILE A 12 5.86 5.39 3.69
CA ILE A 12 4.55 6.00 3.44
C ILE A 12 3.58 5.74 4.61
N GLY A 13 3.58 4.53 5.18
CA GLY A 13 2.68 4.19 6.30
C GLY A 13 2.96 5.03 7.55
N ARG A 14 4.24 5.20 7.90
CA ARG A 14 4.68 6.07 8.99
C ARG A 14 4.26 7.54 8.74
N ASP A 15 4.46 8.03 7.54
CA ASP A 15 4.14 9.41 7.22
C ASP A 15 2.61 9.65 7.13
N MET A 16 1.82 8.62 6.75
CA MET A 16 0.36 8.66 6.88
C MET A 16 -0.09 8.71 8.34
N ALA A 17 0.57 7.97 9.25
CA ALA A 17 0.30 8.05 10.67
C ALA A 17 0.55 9.47 11.21
N ARG A 18 1.68 10.10 10.84
CA ARG A 18 1.98 11.50 11.16
C ARG A 18 0.93 12.49 10.66
N ASN A 19 0.44 12.27 9.43
CA ASN A 19 -0.58 13.16 8.85
C ASN A 19 -1.93 13.00 9.55
N LEU A 20 -2.33 11.77 9.86
CA LEU A 20 -3.63 11.49 10.50
C LEU A 20 -3.66 11.90 11.97
N SER A 21 -2.56 11.73 12.73
CA SER A 21 -2.47 12.22 14.12
C SER A 21 -2.64 13.74 14.20
N LYS A 22 -1.98 14.50 13.28
CA LYS A 22 -2.18 15.96 13.15
C LYS A 22 -3.63 16.36 12.87
N ARG A 23 -4.43 15.44 12.34
CA ARG A 23 -5.86 15.66 12.02
C ARG A 23 -6.81 15.14 13.10
N GLY A 24 -6.26 14.71 14.25
CA GLY A 24 -7.04 14.25 15.39
C GLY A 24 -7.62 12.83 15.22
N TYR A 25 -7.00 11.98 14.40
CA TYR A 25 -7.36 10.57 14.34
C TYR A 25 -6.68 9.79 15.45
N ASP A 26 -7.44 8.96 16.16
CA ASP A 26 -6.87 7.86 16.94
C ASP A 26 -6.28 6.83 15.99
N LEU A 27 -5.13 6.25 16.35
CA LEU A 27 -4.34 5.42 15.46
C LEU A 27 -4.15 4.01 16.01
N ILE A 28 -4.33 3.01 15.15
CA ILE A 28 -3.85 1.66 15.37
C ILE A 28 -2.75 1.41 14.36
N LEU A 29 -1.52 1.25 14.86
CA LEU A 29 -0.31 1.11 14.07
C LEU A 29 0.14 -0.34 14.07
N VAL A 30 0.15 -0.99 12.91
CA VAL A 30 0.48 -2.41 12.76
C VAL A 30 1.74 -2.58 11.93
N ALA A 31 2.73 -3.28 12.46
CA ALA A 31 3.95 -3.71 11.74
C ALA A 31 4.65 -4.82 12.54
N ARG A 32 5.70 -5.41 11.97
CA ARG A 32 6.51 -6.44 12.65
C ARG A 32 7.49 -5.86 13.66
N ASP A 33 8.04 -4.69 13.37
CA ASP A 33 9.07 -4.00 14.16
C ASP A 33 8.42 -3.16 15.26
N GLU A 34 8.33 -3.76 16.45
CA GLU A 34 7.72 -3.13 17.62
C GLU A 34 8.49 -1.90 18.07
N ASN A 35 9.84 -1.94 18.05
CA ASN A 35 10.66 -0.83 18.48
C ASN A 35 10.37 0.43 17.66
N ARG A 36 10.30 0.30 16.33
CA ARG A 36 9.96 1.43 15.46
C ARG A 36 8.51 1.90 15.63
N LEU A 37 7.59 1.02 16.00
CA LEU A 37 6.22 1.43 16.33
C LEU A 37 6.20 2.23 17.63
N GLN A 38 6.98 1.84 18.65
CA GLN A 38 7.11 2.57 19.91
C GLN A 38 7.75 3.94 19.70
N GLU A 39 8.81 4.02 18.88
CA GLU A 39 9.44 5.30 18.51
C GLU A 39 8.41 6.24 17.85
N LEU A 40 7.64 5.72 16.87
CA LEU A 40 6.61 6.50 16.21
C LEU A 40 5.50 6.92 17.18
N LYS A 41 5.06 6.04 18.08
CA LYS A 41 4.07 6.38 19.10
C LYS A 41 4.55 7.55 19.96
N LYS A 42 5.77 7.49 20.49
CA LYS A 42 6.37 8.58 21.28
C LYS A 42 6.44 9.89 20.49
N GLU A 43 6.85 9.83 19.23
CA GLU A 43 6.88 11.02 18.35
C GLU A 43 5.49 11.69 18.21
N LEU A 44 4.43 10.86 18.17
CA LEU A 44 3.08 11.34 17.90
C LEU A 44 2.30 11.76 19.16
N GLU A 45 2.80 11.52 20.37
CA GLU A 45 2.15 11.90 21.65
C GLU A 45 1.80 13.39 21.74
N ILE A 46 2.59 14.24 21.06
CA ILE A 46 2.35 15.70 20.99
C ILE A 46 0.97 16.07 20.45
N TYR A 47 0.34 15.18 19.65
CA TYR A 47 -0.97 15.44 19.03
C TYR A 47 -2.15 15.03 19.92
N LYS A 48 -1.90 14.46 21.10
CA LYS A 48 -2.91 14.10 22.11
C LYS A 48 -4.04 13.21 21.55
N VAL A 49 -3.71 12.30 20.63
CA VAL A 49 -4.62 11.27 20.11
C VAL A 49 -4.28 9.91 20.74
N ASN A 50 -5.25 9.00 20.79
CA ASN A 50 -5.00 7.63 21.26
C ASN A 50 -4.21 6.85 20.23
N ILE A 51 -3.12 6.21 20.65
CA ILE A 51 -2.26 5.42 19.77
C ILE A 51 -2.04 4.03 20.35
N GLU A 52 -2.60 3.04 19.68
CA GLU A 52 -2.36 1.62 19.94
C GLU A 52 -1.33 1.11 18.94
N ILE A 53 -0.36 0.32 19.40
CA ILE A 53 0.57 -0.40 18.54
C ILE A 53 0.31 -1.89 18.62
N ILE A 54 0.43 -2.58 17.49
CA ILE A 54 0.25 -4.03 17.38
C ILE A 54 1.44 -4.58 16.57
N ALA A 55 2.37 -5.23 17.27
CA ALA A 55 3.47 -5.94 16.63
C ALA A 55 2.95 -7.26 16.05
N MET A 56 2.86 -7.36 14.70
CA MET A 56 2.23 -8.50 14.05
C MET A 56 2.76 -8.71 12.64
N ASP A 57 3.00 -9.97 12.26
CA ASP A 57 3.33 -10.33 10.87
C ASP A 57 2.06 -10.66 10.09
N LEU A 58 1.74 -9.80 9.13
CA LEU A 58 0.56 -9.96 8.28
C LEU A 58 0.77 -10.94 7.10
N ALA A 59 1.97 -11.51 6.95
CA ALA A 59 2.17 -12.65 6.05
C ALA A 59 1.49 -13.93 6.59
N ILE A 60 1.15 -13.96 7.88
CA ILE A 60 0.41 -15.06 8.52
C ILE A 60 -1.08 -14.72 8.42
N GLU A 61 -1.83 -15.56 7.72
CA GLU A 61 -3.26 -15.34 7.45
C GLU A 61 -4.08 -15.19 8.73
N GLU A 62 -3.84 -16.06 9.72
CA GLU A 62 -4.53 -16.03 11.01
C GLU A 62 -4.35 -14.70 11.73
N ASN A 63 -3.16 -14.11 11.66
CA ASN A 63 -2.88 -12.80 12.23
C ASN A 63 -3.79 -11.71 11.64
N CYS A 64 -4.10 -11.77 10.34
CA CYS A 64 -5.03 -10.81 9.72
C CYS A 64 -6.45 -10.96 10.29
N LYS A 65 -6.90 -12.19 10.51
CA LYS A 65 -8.21 -12.48 11.11
C LYS A 65 -8.25 -12.06 12.59
N GLU A 66 -7.19 -12.33 13.34
CA GLU A 66 -7.05 -11.90 14.75
C GLU A 66 -7.01 -10.39 14.89
N LEU A 67 -6.26 -9.71 14.00
CA LEU A 67 -6.24 -8.25 13.96
C LEU A 67 -7.67 -7.69 13.83
N HIS A 68 -8.46 -8.24 12.92
CA HIS A 68 -9.84 -7.82 12.74
C HIS A 68 -10.73 -8.17 13.93
N LYS A 69 -10.51 -9.30 14.62
CA LYS A 69 -11.24 -9.63 15.86
C LYS A 69 -10.93 -8.66 16.98
N LYS A 70 -9.64 -8.31 17.14
CA LYS A 70 -9.14 -7.40 18.19
C LYS A 70 -9.54 -5.95 17.95
N VAL A 71 -9.49 -5.50 16.71
CA VAL A 71 -9.69 -4.10 16.34
C VAL A 71 -11.01 -3.94 15.59
N LYS A 72 -11.98 -3.29 16.22
CA LYS A 72 -13.30 -3.01 15.66
C LYS A 72 -13.53 -1.50 15.54
N ASP A 73 -14.59 -1.14 14.84
CA ASP A 73 -15.11 0.23 14.77
C ASP A 73 -14.07 1.25 14.28
N ILE A 74 -13.38 0.91 13.19
CA ILE A 74 -12.47 1.84 12.52
C ILE A 74 -13.23 2.64 11.45
N ASP A 75 -12.88 3.92 11.34
CA ASP A 75 -13.41 4.81 10.29
C ASP A 75 -12.56 4.76 9.03
N PHE A 76 -11.27 4.36 9.15
CA PHE A 76 -10.34 4.37 8.05
C PHE A 76 -9.34 3.20 8.11
N LEU A 77 -9.40 2.32 7.11
CA LEU A 77 -8.41 1.26 6.89
C LEU A 77 -7.37 1.72 5.86
N ILE A 78 -6.09 1.64 6.22
CA ILE A 78 -4.97 1.85 5.30
C ILE A 78 -4.15 0.57 5.19
N ASN A 79 -4.39 -0.18 4.13
CA ASN A 79 -3.57 -1.33 3.75
C ASN A 79 -2.33 -0.80 3.03
N ASN A 80 -1.20 -0.72 3.76
CA ASN A 80 0.06 -0.22 3.24
C ASN A 80 1.21 -1.22 3.41
N ALA A 81 1.11 -2.19 4.33
CA ALA A 81 2.14 -3.22 4.49
C ALA A 81 2.45 -3.89 3.15
N GLY A 82 3.73 -4.03 2.83
CA GLY A 82 4.13 -4.68 1.59
C GLY A 82 5.61 -4.47 1.30
N PHE A 83 6.16 -5.36 0.50
CA PHE A 83 7.53 -5.29 0.05
C PHE A 83 7.66 -5.81 -1.39
N GLY A 84 8.86 -5.67 -1.95
CA GLY A 84 9.20 -6.16 -3.28
C GLY A 84 10.45 -6.99 -3.27
N ASP A 85 10.72 -7.64 -4.41
CA ASP A 85 11.98 -8.27 -4.71
C ASP A 85 12.36 -8.03 -6.16
N CYS A 86 13.67 -8.05 -6.47
CA CYS A 86 14.18 -7.80 -7.81
C CYS A 86 15.27 -8.81 -8.16
N GLY A 87 15.05 -9.54 -9.24
CA GLY A 87 15.95 -10.55 -9.78
C GLY A 87 15.34 -11.28 -10.95
N ASP A 88 16.12 -12.12 -11.58
CA ASP A 88 15.63 -13.09 -12.55
C ASP A 88 14.69 -14.06 -11.84
N PHE A 89 13.50 -14.31 -12.42
CA PHE A 89 12.45 -15.10 -11.80
C PHE A 89 12.90 -16.52 -11.40
N THR A 90 13.83 -17.09 -12.14
CA THR A 90 14.39 -18.42 -11.85
C THR A 90 15.49 -18.39 -10.77
N LYS A 91 15.89 -17.20 -10.29
CA LYS A 91 16.99 -16.99 -9.35
C LYS A 91 16.57 -16.28 -8.07
N THR A 92 15.35 -15.76 -8.01
CA THR A 92 14.76 -15.16 -6.80
C THR A 92 14.39 -16.26 -5.81
N ASP A 93 14.41 -15.92 -4.53
CA ASP A 93 14.06 -16.83 -3.43
C ASP A 93 12.55 -17.08 -3.40
N LEU A 94 12.14 -18.35 -3.51
CA LEU A 94 10.74 -18.76 -3.54
C LEU A 94 10.02 -18.41 -2.24
N ASP A 95 10.64 -18.63 -1.08
CA ASP A 95 10.00 -18.36 0.21
C ASP A 95 9.75 -16.87 0.39
N LYS A 96 10.71 -16.04 -0.05
CA LYS A 96 10.53 -14.58 -0.08
C LYS A 96 9.40 -14.15 -1.01
N GLU A 97 9.25 -14.77 -2.17
CA GLU A 97 8.15 -14.50 -3.10
C GLU A 97 6.79 -14.91 -2.52
N ILE A 98 6.70 -16.08 -1.89
CA ILE A 98 5.49 -16.54 -1.19
C ILE A 98 5.13 -15.58 -0.05
N ALA A 99 6.11 -15.19 0.78
CA ALA A 99 5.88 -14.19 1.83
C ALA A 99 5.41 -12.84 1.27
N MET A 100 5.91 -12.44 0.08
CA MET A 100 5.45 -11.25 -0.64
C MET A 100 3.99 -11.39 -1.10
N ILE A 101 3.59 -12.53 -1.63
CA ILE A 101 2.21 -12.82 -2.03
C ILE A 101 1.30 -12.76 -0.80
N HIS A 102 1.67 -13.41 0.29
CA HIS A 102 0.90 -13.36 1.54
C HIS A 102 0.73 -11.92 2.04
N THR A 103 1.82 -11.15 2.13
CA THR A 103 1.75 -9.77 2.63
C THR A 103 1.01 -8.84 1.67
N ASN A 104 1.33 -8.88 0.36
CA ASN A 104 0.82 -7.91 -0.62
C ASN A 104 -0.57 -8.25 -1.17
N ILE A 105 -0.99 -9.52 -1.12
CA ILE A 105 -2.27 -10.00 -1.65
C ILE A 105 -3.17 -10.51 -0.53
N ILE A 106 -2.77 -11.57 0.18
CA ILE A 106 -3.65 -12.26 1.12
C ILE A 106 -4.06 -11.34 2.27
N ALA A 107 -3.10 -10.64 2.88
CA ALA A 107 -3.40 -9.68 3.94
C ALA A 107 -4.33 -8.55 3.46
N TYR A 108 -4.06 -7.97 2.29
CA TYR A 108 -4.93 -6.94 1.70
C TYR A 108 -6.34 -7.46 1.44
N HIS A 109 -6.45 -8.68 0.90
CA HIS A 109 -7.74 -9.32 0.62
C HIS A 109 -8.55 -9.51 1.91
N ILE A 110 -7.95 -10.15 2.91
CA ILE A 110 -8.62 -10.44 4.18
C ILE A 110 -9.05 -9.16 4.88
N LEU A 111 -8.13 -8.22 5.08
CA LEU A 111 -8.42 -6.99 5.81
C LEU A 111 -9.44 -6.12 5.05
N THR A 112 -9.28 -5.98 3.72
CA THR A 112 -10.27 -5.27 2.91
C THR A 112 -11.65 -5.91 3.03
N LYS A 113 -11.75 -7.25 2.91
CA LYS A 113 -13.03 -7.98 2.98
C LYS A 113 -13.70 -7.79 4.34
N LEU A 114 -12.97 -8.04 5.42
CA LEU A 114 -13.54 -8.03 6.77
C LEU A 114 -13.98 -6.64 7.21
N TYR A 115 -13.12 -5.62 7.03
CA TYR A 115 -13.49 -4.26 7.37
C TYR A 115 -14.54 -3.65 6.44
N LEU A 116 -14.54 -4.03 5.16
CA LEU A 116 -15.61 -3.60 4.24
C LEU A 116 -16.98 -4.11 4.68
N ILE A 117 -17.07 -5.38 5.14
CA ILE A 117 -18.32 -5.93 5.69
C ILE A 117 -18.80 -5.09 6.87
N ASP A 118 -17.91 -4.75 7.81
CA ASP A 118 -18.30 -3.96 8.98
C ASP A 118 -18.68 -2.51 8.60
N MET A 119 -17.91 -1.87 7.72
CA MET A 119 -18.20 -0.53 7.21
C MET A 119 -19.53 -0.46 6.43
N LYS A 120 -19.89 -1.52 5.69
CA LYS A 120 -21.18 -1.61 4.99
C LYS A 120 -22.37 -1.68 5.96
N LYS A 121 -22.26 -2.39 7.10
CA LYS A 121 -23.33 -2.45 8.11
C LYS A 121 -23.73 -1.07 8.63
N VAL A 122 -22.73 -0.19 8.81
CA VAL A 122 -22.95 1.19 9.29
C VAL A 122 -23.02 2.21 8.14
N ASN A 123 -22.91 1.74 6.90
CA ASN A 123 -22.85 2.54 5.67
C ASN A 123 -21.87 3.73 5.76
N ARG A 124 -20.73 3.54 6.39
CA ARG A 124 -19.71 4.56 6.63
C ARG A 124 -18.33 3.91 6.71
N GLY A 125 -17.31 4.57 6.17
CA GLY A 125 -15.92 4.16 6.31
C GLY A 125 -15.11 4.47 5.06
N LYS A 126 -13.80 4.37 5.20
CA LYS A 126 -12.83 4.58 4.11
C LYS A 126 -11.81 3.46 4.08
N ILE A 127 -11.47 3.01 2.90
CA ILE A 127 -10.39 2.04 2.67
C ILE A 127 -9.40 2.66 1.68
N LEU A 128 -8.13 2.70 2.03
CA LEU A 128 -7.03 3.06 1.14
C LEU A 128 -6.13 1.85 0.95
N ASN A 129 -6.08 1.32 -0.26
CA ASN A 129 -5.14 0.26 -0.62
C ASN A 129 -3.91 0.88 -1.30
N VAL A 130 -2.72 0.66 -0.73
CA VAL A 130 -1.46 1.13 -1.31
C VAL A 130 -0.96 0.12 -2.34
N ALA A 131 -1.24 0.42 -3.60
CA ALA A 131 -0.74 -0.32 -4.75
C ALA A 131 0.62 0.26 -5.23
N SER A 132 0.77 0.46 -6.53
CA SER A 132 1.92 1.07 -7.20
C SER A 132 1.56 1.35 -8.65
N ILE A 133 2.34 2.18 -9.34
CA ILE A 133 2.35 2.24 -10.81
C ILE A 133 2.63 0.86 -11.43
N ALA A 134 3.38 0.00 -10.73
CA ALA A 134 3.64 -1.40 -11.11
C ALA A 134 2.36 -2.21 -11.33
N GLY A 135 1.24 -1.85 -10.69
CA GLY A 135 -0.05 -2.52 -10.86
C GLY A 135 -0.75 -2.31 -12.21
N PHE A 136 -0.17 -1.51 -13.11
CA PHE A 136 -0.76 -1.22 -14.42
C PHE A 136 0.00 -1.82 -15.60
N MET A 137 1.09 -2.53 -15.36
CA MET A 137 1.97 -3.01 -16.42
C MET A 137 2.74 -4.27 -16.01
N PRO A 138 3.21 -5.10 -16.96
CA PRO A 138 4.13 -6.19 -16.66
C PRO A 138 5.50 -5.64 -16.21
N GLY A 139 6.14 -6.34 -15.27
CA GLY A 139 7.45 -5.94 -14.72
C GLY A 139 8.47 -7.07 -14.69
N PRO A 140 9.08 -7.44 -15.82
CA PRO A 140 10.18 -8.42 -15.81
C PRO A 140 11.26 -8.02 -14.79
N LEU A 141 11.91 -9.00 -14.20
CA LEU A 141 12.86 -8.87 -13.08
C LEU A 141 12.24 -8.38 -11.73
N MET A 142 10.94 -8.11 -11.70
CA MET A 142 10.14 -7.88 -10.50
C MET A 142 8.74 -8.50 -10.68
N SER A 143 8.66 -9.65 -11.34
CA SER A 143 7.42 -10.24 -11.86
C SER A 143 6.38 -10.43 -10.77
N THR A 144 6.74 -11.06 -9.66
CA THR A 144 5.86 -11.32 -8.51
C THR A 144 5.36 -10.01 -7.90
N TYR A 145 6.23 -9.03 -7.68
CA TYR A 145 5.82 -7.73 -7.13
C TYR A 145 4.78 -7.02 -8.01
N TYR A 146 5.04 -6.94 -9.33
CA TYR A 146 4.10 -6.30 -10.28
C TYR A 146 2.76 -7.03 -10.32
N ALA A 147 2.78 -8.36 -10.31
CA ALA A 147 1.57 -9.18 -10.25
C ALA A 147 0.77 -8.93 -8.97
N THR A 148 1.44 -8.85 -7.79
CA THR A 148 0.75 -8.54 -6.53
C THR A 148 0.08 -7.17 -6.55
N LYS A 149 0.75 -6.16 -7.12
CA LYS A 149 0.19 -4.81 -7.20
C LYS A 149 -0.93 -4.70 -8.24
N SER A 150 -0.88 -5.49 -9.31
CA SER A 150 -2.00 -5.63 -10.27
C SER A 150 -3.23 -6.23 -9.60
N TYR A 151 -3.06 -7.26 -8.77
CA TYR A 151 -4.16 -7.84 -7.98
C TYR A 151 -4.88 -6.77 -7.14
N VAL A 152 -4.11 -5.98 -6.37
CA VAL A 152 -4.68 -4.92 -5.50
C VAL A 152 -5.45 -3.88 -6.31
N VAL A 153 -4.92 -3.48 -7.48
CA VAL A 153 -5.61 -2.54 -8.37
C VAL A 153 -6.95 -3.12 -8.84
N ARG A 154 -6.96 -4.34 -9.41
CA ARG A 154 -8.18 -4.95 -9.98
C ARG A 154 -9.22 -5.25 -8.91
N LEU A 155 -8.81 -5.78 -7.76
CA LEU A 155 -9.71 -6.00 -6.63
C LEU A 155 -10.41 -4.70 -6.21
N SER A 156 -9.63 -3.62 -6.04
CA SER A 156 -10.18 -2.33 -5.61
C SER A 156 -11.10 -1.69 -6.65
N GLU A 157 -10.80 -1.85 -7.95
CA GLU A 157 -11.65 -1.39 -9.06
C GLU A 157 -13.02 -2.09 -9.03
N SER A 158 -13.02 -3.42 -8.84
CA SER A 158 -14.25 -4.22 -8.78
C SER A 158 -15.10 -3.84 -7.57
N ILE A 159 -14.50 -3.78 -6.37
CA ILE A 159 -15.20 -3.38 -5.14
C ILE A 159 -15.80 -1.97 -5.28
N ARG A 160 -15.07 -1.04 -5.89
CA ARG A 160 -15.60 0.31 -6.11
C ARG A 160 -16.89 0.31 -6.93
N GLU A 161 -16.95 -0.50 -7.99
CA GLU A 161 -18.15 -0.56 -8.83
C GLU A 161 -19.32 -1.21 -8.10
N GLU A 162 -19.06 -2.26 -7.29
CA GLU A 162 -20.07 -2.87 -6.43
C GLU A 162 -20.65 -1.84 -5.43
N LEU A 163 -19.78 -1.09 -4.73
CA LEU A 163 -20.22 -0.03 -3.81
C LEU A 163 -21.02 1.07 -4.52
N ARG A 164 -20.65 1.43 -5.74
CA ARG A 164 -21.35 2.43 -6.54
C ARG A 164 -22.75 1.95 -6.94
N LYS A 165 -22.90 0.69 -7.34
CA LYS A 165 -24.19 0.08 -7.69
C LYS A 165 -25.14 -0.01 -6.51
N GLU A 166 -24.59 -0.22 -5.31
CA GLU A 166 -25.37 -0.27 -4.07
C GLU A 166 -25.64 1.11 -3.45
N ASN A 167 -25.19 2.21 -4.06
CA ASN A 167 -25.25 3.58 -3.51
C ASN A 167 -24.64 3.67 -2.09
N SER A 168 -23.62 2.87 -1.83
CA SER A 168 -22.93 2.84 -0.51
C SER A 168 -22.16 4.13 -0.27
N LYS A 169 -22.17 4.61 1.01
CA LYS A 169 -21.34 5.73 1.47
C LYS A 169 -19.91 5.30 1.82
N VAL A 170 -19.64 4.00 1.82
CA VAL A 170 -18.28 3.50 2.03
C VAL A 170 -17.41 3.86 0.83
N GLN A 171 -16.21 4.37 1.10
CA GLN A 171 -15.28 4.80 0.07
C GLN A 171 -14.08 3.85 -0.01
N ILE A 172 -13.72 3.42 -1.21
CA ILE A 172 -12.46 2.76 -1.47
C ILE A 172 -11.59 3.61 -2.38
N SER A 173 -10.29 3.68 -2.10
CA SER A 173 -9.29 4.42 -2.87
C SER A 173 -8.05 3.56 -3.08
N ILE A 174 -7.31 3.83 -4.16
CA ILE A 174 -5.99 3.20 -4.41
C ILE A 174 -4.92 4.27 -4.56
N LEU A 175 -3.85 4.12 -3.79
CA LEU A 175 -2.63 4.90 -3.97
C LEU A 175 -1.68 4.16 -4.89
N CYS A 176 -1.32 4.78 -6.01
CA CYS A 176 -0.43 4.20 -7.02
C CYS A 176 0.78 5.13 -7.24
N PRO A 177 1.75 5.13 -6.31
CA PRO A 177 2.94 5.94 -6.46
C PRO A 177 3.90 5.36 -7.48
N GLY A 178 4.79 6.20 -8.01
CA GLY A 178 6.05 5.80 -8.64
C GLY A 178 7.08 5.40 -7.58
N PRO A 179 8.38 5.44 -7.89
CA PRO A 179 9.45 5.24 -6.92
C PRO A 179 9.37 6.27 -5.77
N VAL A 180 9.44 5.78 -4.52
CA VAL A 180 9.41 6.60 -3.31
C VAL A 180 10.62 6.27 -2.45
N ASP A 181 11.31 7.28 -1.95
CA ASP A 181 12.45 7.12 -1.03
C ASP A 181 11.95 6.56 0.31
N THR A 182 12.15 5.27 0.49
CA THR A 182 11.71 4.53 1.68
C THR A 182 12.63 3.32 1.90
N ASN A 183 12.45 2.64 3.03
CA ASN A 183 13.15 1.38 3.31
C ASN A 183 12.79 0.25 2.31
N PHE A 184 11.74 0.42 1.50
CA PHE A 184 11.37 -0.51 0.44
C PHE A 184 12.53 -0.82 -0.51
N ASN A 185 13.33 0.17 -0.86
CA ASN A 185 14.46 0.03 -1.80
C ASN A 185 15.52 -0.95 -1.27
N LYS A 186 15.79 -0.89 0.05
CA LYS A 186 16.71 -1.81 0.72
C LYS A 186 16.16 -3.25 0.73
N VAL A 187 14.89 -3.41 1.09
CA VAL A 187 14.22 -4.72 1.18
C VAL A 187 14.08 -5.36 -0.20
N ALA A 188 13.74 -4.58 -1.23
CA ALA A 188 13.62 -5.03 -2.61
C ALA A 188 14.95 -5.22 -3.33
N ASN A 189 16.08 -4.89 -2.66
CA ASN A 189 17.43 -4.95 -3.24
C ASN A 189 17.55 -4.18 -4.56
N VAL A 190 16.97 -2.97 -4.61
CA VAL A 190 16.97 -2.08 -5.79
C VAL A 190 17.58 -0.73 -5.48
N LYS A 191 18.27 -0.14 -6.49
CA LYS A 191 18.63 1.28 -6.49
C LYS A 191 17.90 1.96 -7.64
N PHE A 192 17.10 2.96 -7.33
CA PHE A 192 16.41 3.73 -8.36
C PHE A 192 17.34 4.78 -8.95
N HIS A 193 17.36 4.90 -10.28
CA HIS A 193 18.06 5.98 -10.99
C HIS A 193 17.15 7.16 -11.33
N MET A 194 15.85 6.97 -11.13
CA MET A 194 14.85 8.03 -11.27
C MET A 194 14.75 8.80 -9.97
N ARG A 195 14.36 10.07 -10.06
CA ARG A 195 14.07 10.90 -8.89
C ARG A 195 12.97 10.23 -8.06
N GLU A 196 13.32 9.82 -6.87
CA GLU A 196 12.39 9.24 -5.91
C GLU A 196 11.53 10.36 -5.30
N ALA A 197 10.25 10.09 -5.14
CA ALA A 197 9.38 11.02 -4.45
C ALA A 197 9.61 10.96 -2.93
N ASN A 198 9.48 12.08 -2.27
CA ASN A 198 9.52 12.14 -0.80
C ASN A 198 8.27 11.47 -0.22
N SER A 199 8.45 10.52 0.71
CA SER A 199 7.36 9.72 1.29
C SER A 199 6.33 10.56 2.04
N GLN A 200 6.75 11.62 2.73
CA GLN A 200 5.84 12.54 3.42
C GLN A 200 4.94 13.27 2.43
N LYS A 201 5.51 13.81 1.33
CA LYS A 201 4.71 14.47 0.29
C LYS A 201 3.70 13.52 -0.35
N VAL A 202 4.09 12.25 -0.56
CA VAL A 202 3.19 11.20 -1.09
C VAL A 202 2.07 10.92 -0.10
N ALA A 203 2.38 10.76 1.19
CA ALA A 203 1.40 10.52 2.24
C ALA A 203 0.41 11.70 2.38
N ASP A 204 0.91 12.93 2.42
CA ASP A 204 0.08 14.14 2.53
C ASP A 204 -0.86 14.28 1.33
N TYR A 205 -0.34 14.04 0.12
CA TYR A 205 -1.14 14.05 -1.09
C TYR A 205 -2.21 12.96 -1.05
N ALA A 206 -1.84 11.73 -0.63
CA ALA A 206 -2.76 10.61 -0.57
C ALA A 206 -3.93 10.88 0.38
N ILE A 207 -3.67 11.27 1.62
CA ILE A 207 -4.71 11.56 2.60
C ILE A 207 -5.64 12.69 2.12
N LYS A 208 -5.06 13.76 1.54
CA LYS A 208 -5.86 14.86 0.96
C LYS A 208 -6.77 14.39 -0.17
N GLN A 209 -6.33 13.46 -1.03
CA GLN A 209 -7.13 12.95 -2.14
C GLN A 209 -8.22 11.96 -1.67
N VAL A 210 -7.91 11.11 -0.66
CA VAL A 210 -8.93 10.24 -0.04
C VAL A 210 -10.06 11.07 0.57
N GLN A 211 -9.74 12.17 1.25
CA GLN A 211 -10.77 13.07 1.81
C GLN A 211 -11.66 13.70 0.75
N LYS A 212 -11.16 13.87 -0.48
CA LYS A 212 -11.92 14.34 -1.64
C LYS A 212 -12.68 13.23 -2.38
N GLY A 213 -12.68 12.00 -1.87
CA GLY A 213 -13.34 10.86 -2.50
C GLY A 213 -12.68 10.38 -3.81
N LYS A 214 -11.40 10.73 -4.05
CA LYS A 214 -10.70 10.29 -5.28
C LYS A 214 -10.37 8.81 -5.19
N PHE A 215 -10.75 8.07 -6.23
CA PHE A 215 -10.45 6.63 -6.31
C PHE A 215 -8.98 6.36 -6.68
N TYR A 216 -8.54 6.84 -7.85
CA TYR A 216 -7.13 6.74 -8.24
C TYR A 216 -6.34 7.91 -7.68
N ILE A 217 -5.38 7.62 -6.83
CA ILE A 217 -4.45 8.58 -6.24
C ILE A 217 -3.06 8.32 -6.79
N ILE A 218 -2.62 9.13 -7.73
CA ILE A 218 -1.36 8.97 -8.46
C ILE A 218 -0.53 10.23 -8.26
N PRO A 219 0.43 10.20 -7.32
CA PRO A 219 1.37 11.30 -7.12
C PRO A 219 2.34 11.40 -8.31
N GLY A 220 2.55 12.61 -8.81
CA GLY A 220 3.42 12.87 -9.96
C GLY A 220 2.70 12.86 -11.30
N ILE A 221 3.05 13.82 -12.15
CA ILE A 221 2.49 13.97 -13.51
C ILE A 221 3.08 12.90 -14.43
N ASP A 222 4.37 12.63 -14.30
CA ASP A 222 5.13 11.59 -14.99
C ASP A 222 4.53 10.19 -14.76
N VAL A 223 4.16 9.89 -13.51
CA VAL A 223 3.52 8.62 -13.14
C VAL A 223 2.13 8.48 -13.79
N LYS A 224 1.39 9.59 -13.90
CA LYS A 224 0.09 9.59 -14.60
C LYS A 224 0.24 9.28 -16.09
N PHE A 225 1.23 9.89 -16.74
CA PHE A 225 1.53 9.60 -18.14
C PHE A 225 2.01 8.16 -18.34
N ALA A 226 2.85 7.64 -17.43
CA ALA A 226 3.28 6.23 -17.48
C ALA A 226 2.08 5.26 -17.40
N LYS A 227 1.09 5.53 -16.55
CA LYS A 227 -0.17 4.74 -16.48
C LYS A 227 -0.92 4.78 -17.81
N ILE A 228 -1.07 5.96 -18.42
CA ILE A 228 -1.79 6.11 -19.68
C ILE A 228 -1.05 5.36 -20.78
N GLY A 229 0.27 5.57 -20.89
CA GLY A 229 1.11 4.87 -21.85
C GLY A 229 1.03 3.34 -21.73
N ALA A 230 1.08 2.82 -20.51
CA ALA A 230 0.93 1.38 -20.27
C ALA A 230 -0.44 0.83 -20.68
N LYS A 231 -1.51 1.65 -20.59
CA LYS A 231 -2.86 1.22 -20.96
C LYS A 231 -3.07 1.13 -22.48
N ILE A 232 -2.44 2.01 -23.25
CA ILE A 232 -2.65 2.11 -24.71
C ILE A 232 -1.60 1.35 -25.51
N SER A 233 -0.46 1.00 -24.92
CA SER A 233 0.63 0.31 -25.59
C SER A 233 0.46 -1.22 -25.52
N PRO A 234 0.84 -1.97 -26.56
CA PRO A 234 0.91 -3.43 -26.49
C PRO A 234 1.78 -3.92 -25.33
N ALA A 235 1.34 -4.96 -24.63
CA ALA A 235 2.03 -5.51 -23.46
C ALA A 235 3.49 -5.89 -23.76
N SER A 236 3.79 -6.38 -24.98
CA SER A 236 5.14 -6.74 -25.42
C SER A 236 6.10 -5.52 -25.45
N ILE A 237 5.59 -4.35 -25.86
CA ILE A 237 6.39 -3.11 -25.88
C ILE A 237 6.64 -2.65 -24.45
N VAL A 238 5.57 -2.62 -23.63
CA VAL A 238 5.67 -2.25 -22.22
C VAL A 238 6.66 -3.15 -21.47
N SER A 239 6.58 -4.48 -21.68
CA SER A 239 7.52 -5.44 -21.08
C SER A 239 8.97 -5.18 -21.46
N LYS A 240 9.26 -4.86 -22.73
CA LYS A 240 10.63 -4.52 -23.17
C LYS A 240 11.17 -3.26 -22.50
N ILE A 241 10.32 -2.24 -22.35
CA ILE A 241 10.68 -0.97 -21.68
C ILE A 241 10.92 -1.22 -20.20
N THR A 242 9.98 -1.88 -19.51
CA THR A 242 10.10 -2.17 -18.09
C THR A 242 11.30 -3.07 -17.80
N TYR A 243 11.59 -4.08 -18.63
CA TYR A 243 12.79 -4.90 -18.52
C TYR A 243 14.08 -4.04 -18.52
N LYS A 244 14.21 -3.11 -19.49
CA LYS A 244 15.36 -2.21 -19.55
C LYS A 244 15.51 -1.34 -18.30
N ILE A 245 14.38 -0.83 -17.78
CA ILE A 245 14.37 -0.02 -16.56
C ILE A 245 14.79 -0.88 -15.35
N GLN A 246 14.24 -2.08 -15.19
CA GLN A 246 14.56 -2.95 -14.05
C GLN A 246 16.01 -3.48 -14.12
N LYS A 247 16.50 -3.85 -15.31
CA LYS A 247 17.87 -4.31 -15.49
C LYS A 247 18.91 -3.28 -15.02
N ARG A 248 18.67 -1.99 -15.26
CA ARG A 248 19.54 -0.91 -14.76
C ARG A 248 19.62 -0.84 -13.24
N LYS A 249 18.57 -1.28 -12.50
CA LYS A 249 18.54 -1.31 -11.04
C LYS A 249 19.41 -2.43 -10.46
N LEU A 250 19.64 -3.52 -11.22
CA LEU A 250 20.46 -4.67 -10.82
C LEU A 250 21.94 -4.49 -11.14
N GLN A 251 22.31 -3.69 -12.13
CA GLN A 251 23.68 -3.60 -12.66
C GLN A 251 24.67 -2.80 -11.81
N ARG A 252 24.25 -2.28 -10.62
CA ARG A 252 25.14 -1.56 -9.69
C ARG A 252 25.09 -2.18 -8.30
N LYS A 253 25.64 -3.41 -8.22
CA LYS A 253 26.15 -3.96 -6.96
C LYS A 253 27.61 -3.55 -6.79
#